data_d30f14b849199bf41b5dc7889a34f160
#
_entry.id   d30f14b849199bf41b5dc7889a34f160
#
_cell.length_a   1.000
_cell.length_b   1.000
_cell.length_c   1.000
_cell.angle_alpha   90.00
_cell.angle_beta   90.00
_cell.angle_gamma   90.00
#
_symmetry.space_group_name_H-M   'P 1'
#
loop_
_entity.id
_entity.type
_entity.pdbx_description
1 polymer ?
#
loop_
_entity_poly.entity_id
_entity_poly.type
_entity_poly.pdbx_seq_one_letter_code
_entity_poly.pdbx_strand_id
1 'polypeptide(L)'
;FPHAKLVVVDGLKEMCFGSFEGRNFIEMEHDPDYQAWVQANCESSCPDGERKQDFSDRICRTFSALVDKALAEGKDRLVILAHGGTQMAAMERFAVPHRDYYAWCGPNAGGFVLDAKDWTEKHLLYLVKTVQYTKESRA
;
A
#
# COMPACT_ATOMS: atom_id res chain seq x y z
N PHE A 1 -6.20 -19.00 5.55
CA PHE A 1 -7.58 -18.46 5.80
C PHE A 1 -8.62 -19.33 5.08
N PRO A 2 -8.85 -20.58 5.51
CA PRO A 2 -9.67 -21.53 4.77
C PRO A 2 -11.16 -21.16 4.66
N HIS A 3 -11.63 -20.26 5.54
CA HIS A 3 -13.02 -19.81 5.55
C HIS A 3 -13.19 -18.35 5.07
N ALA A 4 -12.12 -17.69 4.66
CA ALA A 4 -12.19 -16.35 4.14
C ALA A 4 -12.69 -16.34 2.69
N LYS A 5 -13.59 -15.39 2.38
CA LYS A 5 -13.99 -15.12 1.01
C LYS A 5 -12.93 -14.23 0.34
N LEU A 6 -12.38 -14.70 -0.78
CA LEU A 6 -11.50 -13.88 -1.61
C LEU A 6 -12.31 -12.85 -2.40
N VAL A 7 -11.89 -11.60 -2.32
CA VAL A 7 -12.44 -10.49 -3.10
C VAL A 7 -11.28 -9.76 -3.78
N VAL A 8 -11.37 -9.58 -5.10
CA VAL A 8 -10.39 -8.80 -5.86
C VAL A 8 -10.86 -7.35 -5.91
N VAL A 9 -9.96 -6.43 -5.51
CA VAL A 9 -10.24 -4.99 -5.45
C VAL A 9 -9.25 -4.26 -6.36
N ASP A 10 -9.68 -3.97 -7.59
CA ASP A 10 -8.82 -3.35 -8.62
C ASP A 10 -8.25 -1.99 -8.19
N GLY A 11 -9.01 -1.21 -7.43
CA GLY A 11 -8.57 0.09 -6.93
C GLY A 11 -7.38 0.04 -5.96
N LEU A 12 -7.00 -1.14 -5.45
CA LEU A 12 -5.83 -1.34 -4.57
C LEU A 12 -4.58 -1.84 -5.32
N LYS A 13 -4.61 -1.91 -6.65
CA LYS A 13 -3.44 -2.28 -7.44
C LYS A 13 -2.29 -1.30 -7.25
N GLU A 14 -1.06 -1.76 -7.56
CA GLU A 14 0.16 -0.95 -7.50
C GLU A 14 0.06 0.29 -8.40
N MET A 15 0.93 1.26 -8.15
CA MET A 15 1.10 2.45 -8.98
C MET A 15 1.36 2.05 -10.43
N CYS A 16 0.73 2.74 -11.36
CA CYS A 16 1.02 2.61 -12.78
C CYS A 16 2.32 3.35 -13.08
N PHE A 17 3.36 2.62 -13.44
CA PHE A 17 4.66 3.17 -13.81
C PHE A 17 4.78 3.51 -15.30
N GLY A 18 3.69 3.40 -16.06
CA GLY A 18 3.63 3.80 -17.47
C GLY A 18 4.72 3.15 -18.31
N SER A 19 5.53 3.96 -19.01
CA SER A 19 6.61 3.47 -19.87
C SER A 19 7.76 2.76 -19.13
N PHE A 20 7.79 2.83 -17.78
CA PHE A 20 8.79 2.12 -16.97
C PHE A 20 8.34 0.71 -16.57
N GLU A 21 7.10 0.33 -16.87
CA GLU A 21 6.58 -1.00 -16.58
C GLU A 21 7.41 -2.11 -17.25
N GLY A 22 7.68 -3.17 -16.47
CA GLY A 22 8.43 -4.32 -16.96
C GLY A 22 9.93 -4.09 -17.19
N ARG A 23 10.45 -2.91 -16.89
CA ARG A 23 11.86 -2.55 -17.01
C ARG A 23 12.50 -2.48 -15.62
N ASN A 24 13.74 -2.88 -15.50
CA ASN A 24 14.51 -2.74 -14.26
C ASN A 24 15.38 -1.48 -14.26
N PHE A 25 15.89 -1.10 -13.10
CA PHE A 25 16.67 0.12 -12.92
C PHE A 25 18.00 0.12 -13.73
N ILE A 26 18.57 -1.05 -14.00
CA ILE A 26 19.80 -1.17 -14.80
C ILE A 26 19.50 -0.82 -16.26
N GLU A 27 18.37 -1.30 -16.80
CA GLU A 27 17.95 -1.00 -18.17
C GLU A 27 17.60 0.48 -18.36
N MET A 28 17.19 1.16 -17.29
CA MET A 28 16.79 2.56 -17.32
C MET A 28 17.87 3.53 -16.84
N GLU A 29 19.03 3.04 -16.45
CA GLU A 29 20.11 3.86 -15.83
C GLU A 29 20.47 5.09 -16.66
N HIS A 30 20.44 4.96 -18.00
CA HIS A 30 20.77 6.05 -18.94
C HIS A 30 19.54 6.68 -19.59
N ASP A 31 18.32 6.30 -19.16
CA ASP A 31 17.08 6.88 -19.65
C ASP A 31 16.87 8.27 -19.02
N PRO A 32 16.81 9.36 -19.81
CA PRO A 32 16.66 10.71 -19.26
C PRO A 32 15.38 10.92 -18.46
N ASP A 33 14.28 10.29 -18.87
CA ASP A 33 12.99 10.38 -18.18
C ASP A 33 13.06 9.68 -16.82
N TYR A 34 13.72 8.53 -16.76
CA TYR A 34 13.94 7.81 -15.51
C TYR A 34 14.84 8.60 -14.56
N GLN A 35 15.94 9.17 -15.06
CA GLN A 35 16.82 10.03 -14.27
C GLN A 35 16.09 11.25 -13.71
N ALA A 36 15.27 11.92 -14.52
CA ALA A 36 14.47 13.07 -14.08
C ALA A 36 13.45 12.66 -13.00
N TRP A 37 12.80 11.52 -13.17
CA TRP A 37 11.86 10.99 -12.19
C TRP A 37 12.52 10.66 -10.84
N VAL A 38 13.68 10.02 -10.86
CA VAL A 38 14.49 9.72 -9.66
C VAL A 38 14.98 11.00 -8.99
N GLN A 39 15.43 11.99 -9.75
CA GLN A 39 15.87 13.30 -9.22
C GLN A 39 14.72 14.06 -8.55
N ALA A 40 13.49 13.86 -9.01
CA ALA A 40 12.27 14.39 -8.38
C ALA A 40 11.79 13.55 -7.17
N ASN A 41 12.63 12.68 -6.60
CA ASN A 41 12.30 11.75 -5.51
C ASN A 41 11.07 10.87 -5.80
N CYS A 42 10.84 10.53 -7.06
CA CYS A 42 9.70 9.74 -7.54
C CYS A 42 8.33 10.38 -7.25
N GLU A 43 8.29 11.68 -7.00
CA GLU A 43 7.04 12.40 -6.71
C GLU A 43 6.27 12.79 -7.99
N SER A 44 6.97 12.96 -9.10
CA SER A 44 6.36 13.25 -10.41
C SER A 44 5.75 11.98 -11.03
N SER A 45 4.97 12.14 -12.10
CA SER A 45 4.49 11.00 -12.88
C SER A 45 5.62 10.41 -13.72
N CYS A 46 5.64 9.08 -13.84
CA CYS A 46 6.34 8.42 -14.93
C CYS A 46 5.65 8.78 -16.26
N PRO A 47 6.36 8.79 -17.40
CA PRO A 47 5.69 8.93 -18.70
C PRO A 47 4.56 7.91 -18.87
N ASP A 48 3.35 8.38 -19.18
CA ASP A 48 2.12 7.57 -19.27
C ASP A 48 1.70 6.84 -17.98
N GLY A 49 2.25 7.25 -16.83
CA GLY A 49 1.97 6.66 -15.53
C GLY A 49 1.23 7.58 -14.56
N GLU A 50 1.03 7.10 -13.34
CA GLU A 50 0.45 7.88 -12.24
C GLU A 50 1.49 8.79 -11.58
N ARG A 51 1.04 9.93 -11.06
CA ARG A 51 1.79 10.68 -10.04
C ARG A 51 1.62 9.98 -8.70
N LYS A 52 2.63 10.09 -7.83
CA LYS A 52 2.57 9.51 -6.48
C LYS A 52 1.34 10.00 -5.69
N GLN A 53 1.00 11.27 -5.78
CA GLN A 53 -0.17 11.82 -5.10
C GLN A 53 -1.48 11.21 -5.61
N ASP A 54 -1.65 11.10 -6.93
CA ASP A 54 -2.86 10.52 -7.53
C ASP A 54 -3.01 9.04 -7.16
N PHE A 55 -1.89 8.31 -7.15
CA PHE A 55 -1.82 6.94 -6.65
C PHE A 55 -2.26 6.86 -5.18
N SER A 56 -1.67 7.65 -4.30
CA SER A 56 -2.02 7.67 -2.87
C SER A 56 -3.48 8.00 -2.64
N ASP A 57 -4.03 8.96 -3.37
CA ASP A 57 -5.45 9.34 -3.26
C ASP A 57 -6.38 8.23 -3.74
N ARG A 58 -6.02 7.52 -4.82
CA ARG A 58 -6.75 6.34 -5.30
C ARG A 58 -6.76 5.23 -4.25
N ILE A 59 -5.59 4.89 -3.71
CA ILE A 59 -5.45 3.88 -2.69
C ILE A 59 -6.26 4.24 -1.44
N CYS A 60 -6.10 5.44 -0.92
CA CYS A 60 -6.76 5.85 0.33
C CYS A 60 -8.28 5.88 0.19
N ARG A 61 -8.81 6.34 -0.94
CA ARG A 61 -10.24 6.32 -1.23
C ARG A 61 -10.78 4.88 -1.29
N THR A 62 -10.10 4.00 -2.02
CA THR A 62 -10.51 2.60 -2.18
C THR A 62 -10.41 1.84 -0.85
N PHE A 63 -9.31 2.04 -0.12
CA PHE A 63 -9.07 1.43 1.18
C PHE A 63 -10.12 1.85 2.22
N SER A 64 -10.42 3.14 2.29
CA SER A 64 -11.45 3.69 3.18
C SER A 64 -12.81 3.06 2.90
N ALA A 65 -13.23 3.01 1.65
CA ALA A 65 -14.49 2.38 1.26
C ALA A 65 -14.54 0.89 1.61
N LEU A 66 -13.42 0.19 1.48
CA LEU A 66 -13.32 -1.24 1.83
C LEU A 66 -13.47 -1.47 3.34
N VAL A 67 -12.83 -0.64 4.17
CA VAL A 67 -12.96 -0.72 5.64
C VAL A 67 -14.37 -0.35 6.08
N ASP A 68 -14.93 0.71 5.53
CA ASP A 68 -16.33 1.12 5.80
C ASP A 68 -17.31 -0.01 5.50
N LYS A 69 -17.15 -0.66 4.35
CA LYS A 69 -17.98 -1.80 3.94
C LYS A 69 -17.84 -2.97 4.89
N ALA A 70 -16.61 -3.33 5.26
CA ALA A 70 -16.35 -4.43 6.18
C ALA A 70 -17.01 -4.20 7.55
N LEU A 71 -16.92 -2.98 8.09
CA LEU A 71 -17.56 -2.61 9.35
C LEU A 71 -19.10 -2.62 9.24
N ALA A 72 -19.65 -2.08 8.15
CA ALA A 72 -21.10 -2.10 7.91
C ALA A 72 -21.67 -3.52 7.80
N GLU A 73 -20.89 -4.46 7.28
CA GLU A 73 -21.22 -5.88 7.19
C GLU A 73 -20.95 -6.67 8.49
N GLY A 74 -20.49 -6.00 9.54
CA GLY A 74 -20.18 -6.63 10.84
C GLY A 74 -19.00 -7.62 10.77
N LYS A 75 -18.01 -7.37 9.90
CA LYS A 75 -16.84 -8.22 9.81
C LYS A 75 -15.88 -7.97 10.97
N ASP A 76 -15.48 -9.03 11.65
CA ASP A 76 -14.52 -8.97 12.76
C ASP A 76 -13.07 -8.83 12.27
N ARG A 77 -12.80 -9.29 11.05
CA ARG A 77 -11.46 -9.31 10.46
C ARG A 77 -11.52 -9.04 8.97
N LEU A 78 -10.62 -8.18 8.54
CA LEU A 78 -10.33 -7.91 7.13
C LEU A 78 -8.84 -8.17 6.90
N VAL A 79 -8.53 -9.04 5.93
CA VAL A 79 -7.14 -9.28 5.51
C VAL A 79 -6.96 -8.70 4.12
N ILE A 80 -6.04 -7.78 3.98
CA ILE A 80 -5.71 -7.13 2.71
C ILE A 80 -4.32 -7.61 2.30
N LEU A 81 -4.23 -8.22 1.12
CA LEU A 81 -2.98 -8.59 0.47
C LEU A 81 -2.77 -7.64 -0.71
N ALA A 82 -1.69 -6.89 -0.68
CA ALA A 82 -1.41 -5.86 -1.66
C ALA A 82 0.09 -5.63 -1.87
N HIS A 83 0.45 -4.88 -2.89
CA HIS A 83 1.82 -4.44 -3.13
C HIS A 83 2.30 -3.44 -2.05
N GLY A 84 3.63 -3.30 -1.95
CA GLY A 84 4.26 -2.44 -0.95
C GLY A 84 3.84 -0.97 -1.04
N GLY A 85 3.73 -0.42 -2.26
CA GLY A 85 3.28 0.95 -2.46
C GLY A 85 1.85 1.18 -1.95
N THR A 86 0.95 0.26 -2.20
CA THR A 86 -0.42 0.29 -1.69
C THR A 86 -0.45 0.31 -0.16
N GLN A 87 0.36 -0.56 0.47
CA GLN A 87 0.50 -0.60 1.92
C GLN A 87 1.04 0.73 2.47
N MET A 88 2.13 1.25 1.88
CA MET A 88 2.73 2.51 2.32
C MET A 88 1.75 3.69 2.24
N ALA A 89 0.99 3.81 1.15
CA ALA A 89 0.00 4.87 0.97
C ALA A 89 -1.12 4.81 2.01
N ALA A 90 -1.69 3.64 2.25
CA ALA A 90 -2.75 3.46 3.24
C ALA A 90 -2.25 3.72 4.67
N MET A 91 -1.07 3.20 5.00
CA MET A 91 -0.48 3.36 6.33
C MET A 91 -0.09 4.80 6.63
N GLU A 92 0.50 5.52 5.69
CA GLU A 92 0.80 6.94 5.87
C GLU A 92 -0.45 7.77 6.20
N ARG A 93 -1.56 7.48 5.52
CA ARG A 93 -2.80 8.23 5.70
C ARG A 93 -3.55 7.90 6.99
N PHE A 94 -3.61 6.63 7.36
CA PHE A 94 -4.57 6.16 8.38
C PHE A 94 -3.93 5.60 9.65
N ALA A 95 -2.64 5.24 9.64
CA ALA A 95 -2.03 4.54 10.76
C ALA A 95 -1.60 5.46 11.91
N VAL A 96 -1.74 4.96 13.11
CA VAL A 96 -1.20 5.53 14.35
C VAL A 96 -0.24 4.53 14.99
N PRO A 97 1.01 4.93 15.31
CA PRO A 97 1.58 6.28 15.21
C PRO A 97 1.79 6.70 13.75
N HIS A 98 1.69 8.00 13.47
CA HIS A 98 1.96 8.52 12.13
C HIS A 98 3.44 8.36 11.77
N ARG A 99 3.68 7.93 10.52
CA ARG A 99 5.01 7.84 9.90
C ARG A 99 4.89 8.26 8.45
N ASP A 100 5.97 8.78 7.89
CA ASP A 100 6.04 9.13 6.47
C ASP A 100 5.97 7.87 5.59
N TYR A 101 5.56 8.06 4.36
CA TYR A 101 5.29 7.00 3.36
C TYR A 101 6.35 5.88 3.36
N TYR A 102 7.61 6.22 3.14
CA TYR A 102 8.68 5.22 3.05
C TYR A 102 9.04 4.54 4.38
N ALA A 103 8.68 5.14 5.51
CA ALA A 103 8.87 4.53 6.82
C ALA A 103 7.94 3.33 7.07
N TRP A 104 6.93 3.15 6.20
CA TRP A 104 6.05 1.99 6.20
C TRP A 104 6.48 0.89 5.23
N CYS A 105 7.64 1.04 4.58
CA CYS A 105 8.21 -0.01 3.73
C CYS A 105 8.59 -1.22 4.59
N GLY A 106 8.21 -2.40 4.14
CA GLY A 106 8.51 -3.66 4.81
C GLY A 106 9.03 -4.72 3.83
N PRO A 107 9.51 -5.85 4.35
CA PRO A 107 9.95 -6.97 3.53
C PRO A 107 8.76 -7.63 2.83
N ASN A 108 9.05 -8.39 1.77
CA ASN A 108 8.04 -9.23 1.12
C ASN A 108 7.40 -10.19 2.13
N ALA A 109 6.11 -10.43 2.00
CA ALA A 109 5.28 -11.20 2.94
C ALA A 109 5.24 -10.62 4.37
N GLY A 110 5.69 -9.39 4.55
CA GLY A 110 5.52 -8.61 5.77
C GLY A 110 4.22 -7.82 5.77
N GLY A 111 3.91 -7.19 6.88
CA GLY A 111 2.72 -6.36 7.01
C GLY A 111 2.46 -5.89 8.43
N PHE A 112 1.25 -5.42 8.65
CA PHE A 112 0.83 -4.82 9.90
C PHE A 112 -0.52 -5.35 10.34
N VAL A 113 -0.68 -5.53 11.63
CA VAL A 113 -1.98 -5.78 12.26
C VAL A 113 -2.44 -4.48 12.89
N LEU A 114 -3.66 -4.07 12.57
CA LEU A 114 -4.21 -2.78 12.93
C LEU A 114 -5.55 -2.97 13.64
N ASP A 115 -5.82 -2.11 14.62
CA ASP A 115 -7.11 -2.02 15.31
C ASP A 115 -7.92 -0.85 14.75
N ALA A 116 -9.12 -1.12 14.29
CA ALA A 116 -10.03 -0.16 13.66
C ALA A 116 -11.07 0.42 14.62
N LYS A 117 -10.85 0.35 15.93
CA LYS A 117 -11.83 0.76 16.97
C LYS A 117 -12.38 2.19 16.81
N ASP A 118 -11.56 3.11 16.31
CA ASP A 118 -11.94 4.51 16.10
C ASP A 118 -12.15 4.88 14.62
N TRP A 119 -12.24 3.87 13.74
CA TRP A 119 -12.34 4.13 12.30
C TRP A 119 -13.56 4.97 11.93
N THR A 120 -14.74 4.61 12.42
CA THR A 120 -15.99 5.28 12.05
C THR A 120 -15.99 6.76 12.42
N GLU A 121 -15.37 7.14 13.54
CA GLU A 121 -15.35 8.52 14.02
C GLU A 121 -14.14 9.32 13.52
N LYS A 122 -12.96 8.67 13.41
CA LYS A 122 -11.68 9.35 13.21
C LYS A 122 -10.94 8.94 11.97
N HIS A 123 -11.34 7.86 11.29
CA HIS A 123 -10.59 7.23 10.20
C HIS A 123 -9.13 6.92 10.60
N LEU A 124 -8.93 6.37 11.80
CA LEU A 124 -7.63 5.98 12.32
C LEU A 124 -7.56 4.47 12.56
N LEU A 125 -6.37 3.93 12.27
CA LEU A 125 -6.02 2.53 12.48
C LEU A 125 -4.81 2.46 13.41
N TYR A 126 -4.97 1.82 14.56
CA TYR A 126 -3.89 1.74 15.55
C TYR A 126 -3.02 0.51 15.31
N LEU A 127 -1.72 0.71 15.17
CA LEU A 127 -0.75 -0.36 15.00
C LEU A 127 -0.72 -1.25 16.24
N VAL A 128 -1.07 -2.53 16.07
CA VAL A 128 -0.99 -3.55 17.12
C VAL A 128 0.33 -4.28 17.06
N LYS A 129 0.74 -4.74 15.87
CA LYS A 129 2.03 -5.40 15.66
C LYS A 129 2.46 -5.35 14.20
N THR A 130 3.77 -5.45 14.00
CA THR A 130 4.37 -5.70 12.68
C THR A 130 4.51 -7.20 12.46
N VAL A 131 4.17 -7.65 11.26
CA VAL A 131 4.32 -9.05 10.82
C VAL A 131 5.52 -9.11 9.89
N GLN A 132 6.44 -10.04 10.17
CA GLN A 132 7.60 -10.31 9.33
C GLN A 132 7.73 -11.80 9.10
N TYR A 133 8.09 -12.17 7.88
CA TYR A 133 8.43 -13.55 7.55
C TYR A 133 9.89 -13.80 7.93
N THR A 134 10.11 -14.77 8.83
CA THR A 134 11.45 -15.26 9.15
C THR A 134 11.64 -16.65 8.58
N LYS A 135 12.77 -16.90 7.91
CA LYS A 135 13.08 -18.21 7.30
C LYS A 135 13.14 -19.36 8.32
N GLU A 136 13.26 -19.04 9.60
CA GLU A 136 13.38 -20.03 10.69
C GLU A 136 12.07 -20.77 11.04
N SER A 137 10.94 -20.34 10.52
CA SER A 137 9.65 -20.99 10.77
C SER A 137 9.36 -22.19 9.84
N ARG A 138 10.36 -22.69 9.11
CA ARG A 138 10.29 -23.90 8.27
C ARG A 138 11.00 -25.11 8.90
N ALA A 139 11.01 -25.19 10.19
CA ALA A 139 11.42 -26.43 10.86
C ALA A 139 10.19 -27.31 11.13
#